data_2882c944cbd11b83b256d851fb98e17e
#
_entry.id   2882c944cbd11b83b256d851fb98e17e
#
_cell.length_a   1.000
_cell.length_b   1.000
_cell.length_c   1.000
_cell.angle_alpha   90.00
_cell.angle_beta   90.00
_cell.angle_gamma   90.00
#
_symmetry.space_group_name_H-M   'P 1'
#
loop_
_entity.id
_entity.type
_entity.pdbx_description
1 polymer ?
#
loop_
_entity_poly.entity_id
_entity_poly.type
_entity_poly.pdbx_seq_one_letter_code
_entity_poly.pdbx_strand_id
1 'polypeptide(L)'
;MTAFDIVVKENRPHGDIYVAFVPDEEIGLLGAKKIDFSKFPVDFAYTVDCCELGEVVYETFNAGSATIRIKGVTAHPMSSKGVLVNPTLIATDFVQMMDRGSTPECTEGTEGFVWVNSIVSNPSQATVSIKIRDHNREKYEAKKALIASAVEYLKVRNPRARIELEVKDMYGNIADALTDDNRCAVDHLYRALEIAGVKANTIAMRGGTDGSFISTQGVITPNYFTGGHNFHSNCEFLPLGAAVKSTEVTLTLIDLIAGTKH
;
A
#
# COMPACT_ATOMS: atom_id res chain seq x y z
N MET A 1 8.19 7.90 -20.90
CA MET A 1 9.02 8.80 -21.78
C MET A 1 8.67 8.67 -23.25
N THR A 2 8.65 7.46 -23.84
CA THR A 2 8.34 7.29 -25.27
C THR A 2 7.02 7.95 -25.70
N ALA A 3 5.94 7.81 -24.91
CA ALA A 3 4.67 8.46 -25.21
C ALA A 3 4.81 9.99 -25.30
N PHE A 4 5.50 10.61 -24.36
CA PHE A 4 5.70 12.07 -24.33
C PHE A 4 6.58 12.55 -25.50
N ASP A 5 7.61 11.77 -25.86
CA ASP A 5 8.44 12.06 -27.03
C ASP A 5 7.61 12.04 -28.33
N ILE A 6 6.67 11.10 -28.44
CA ILE A 6 5.73 11.03 -29.58
C ILE A 6 4.80 12.24 -29.58
N VAL A 7 4.19 12.58 -28.43
CA VAL A 7 3.28 13.74 -28.32
C VAL A 7 3.98 15.03 -28.80
N VAL A 8 5.21 15.25 -28.35
CA VAL A 8 5.99 16.44 -28.74
C VAL A 8 6.37 16.39 -30.24
N LYS A 9 6.88 15.26 -30.75
CA LYS A 9 7.33 15.14 -32.13
C LYS A 9 6.19 15.25 -33.15
N GLU A 10 5.01 14.72 -32.80
CA GLU A 10 3.84 14.73 -33.66
C GLU A 10 2.96 15.96 -33.42
N ASN A 11 3.35 16.84 -32.48
CA ASN A 11 2.57 18.02 -32.09
C ASN A 11 1.10 17.69 -31.80
N ARG A 12 0.87 16.62 -31.03
CA ARG A 12 -0.49 16.18 -30.65
C ARG A 12 -1.14 17.20 -29.71
N PRO A 13 -2.45 17.42 -29.81
CA PRO A 13 -3.18 18.21 -28.84
C PRO A 13 -3.04 17.58 -27.44
N HIS A 14 -2.76 18.40 -26.44
CA HIS A 14 -2.70 17.97 -25.04
C HIS A 14 -2.97 19.14 -24.10
N GLY A 15 -3.44 18.86 -22.89
CA GLY A 15 -3.43 19.80 -21.76
C GLY A 15 -2.05 19.84 -21.11
N ASP A 16 -1.98 20.42 -19.91
CA ASP A 16 -0.75 20.40 -19.13
C ASP A 16 -0.46 18.97 -18.62
N ILE A 17 0.72 18.45 -18.98
CA ILE A 17 1.15 17.12 -18.59
C ILE A 17 2.32 17.23 -17.62
N TYR A 18 2.15 16.70 -16.43
CA TYR A 18 3.18 16.61 -15.41
C TYR A 18 3.69 15.17 -15.30
N VAL A 19 4.99 15.00 -15.19
CA VAL A 19 5.63 13.69 -15.04
C VAL A 19 6.54 13.72 -13.83
N ALA A 20 6.33 12.78 -12.90
CA ALA A 20 7.17 12.60 -11.73
C ALA A 20 7.85 11.24 -11.78
N PHE A 21 9.17 11.22 -11.62
CA PHE A 21 9.96 10.02 -11.37
C PHE A 21 10.43 10.07 -9.92
N VAL A 22 9.97 9.15 -9.12
CA VAL A 22 10.24 9.13 -7.67
C VAL A 22 11.01 7.88 -7.30
N PRO A 23 12.00 7.96 -6.39
CA PRO A 23 12.72 6.81 -5.88
C PRO A 23 12.01 6.15 -4.70
N ASP A 24 12.51 4.99 -4.28
CA ASP A 24 12.17 4.36 -3.00
C ASP A 24 10.68 3.99 -2.82
N GLU A 25 10.02 3.59 -3.92
CA GLU A 25 8.65 3.06 -3.86
C GLU A 25 8.61 1.81 -2.99
N GLU A 26 9.49 0.83 -3.23
CA GLU A 26 9.54 -0.50 -2.62
C GLU A 26 9.78 -0.50 -1.09
N ILE A 27 10.35 0.56 -0.57
CA ILE A 27 10.65 0.70 0.87
C ILE A 27 9.68 1.61 1.61
N GLY A 28 8.50 1.85 1.04
CA GLY A 28 7.39 2.55 1.69
C GLY A 28 6.98 3.87 1.06
N LEU A 29 7.04 3.99 -0.27
CA LEU A 29 6.55 5.13 -1.05
C LEU A 29 7.27 6.43 -0.65
N LEU A 30 8.58 6.37 -0.36
CA LEU A 30 9.30 7.49 0.24
C LEU A 30 9.41 8.68 -0.72
N GLY A 31 9.57 8.39 -2.02
CA GLY A 31 9.63 9.41 -3.05
C GLY A 31 8.29 10.10 -3.26
N ALA A 32 7.20 9.35 -3.37
CA ALA A 32 5.85 9.90 -3.50
C ALA A 32 5.48 10.82 -2.33
N LYS A 33 5.91 10.47 -1.11
CA LYS A 33 5.72 11.29 0.10
C LYS A 33 6.48 12.61 0.10
N LYS A 34 7.37 12.83 -0.88
CA LYS A 34 8.13 14.07 -1.05
C LYS A 34 7.64 14.93 -2.21
N ILE A 35 6.64 14.47 -2.95
CA ILE A 35 6.04 15.28 -4.02
C ILE A 35 5.45 16.55 -3.42
N ASP A 36 5.83 17.68 -4.00
CA ASP A 36 5.24 18.98 -3.69
C ASP A 36 4.05 19.22 -4.62
N PHE A 37 2.86 18.86 -4.17
CA PHE A 37 1.64 18.96 -4.96
C PHE A 37 1.29 20.40 -5.39
N SER A 38 1.86 21.41 -4.74
CA SER A 38 1.71 22.81 -5.20
C SER A 38 2.38 23.05 -6.56
N LYS A 39 3.35 22.22 -6.94
CA LYS A 39 4.04 22.24 -8.23
C LYS A 39 3.44 21.29 -9.27
N PHE A 40 2.47 20.50 -8.85
CA PHE A 40 1.72 19.55 -9.69
C PHE A 40 0.22 19.84 -9.56
N PRO A 41 -0.26 20.96 -10.11
CA PRO A 41 -1.69 21.31 -10.07
C PRO A 41 -2.45 20.46 -11.09
N VAL A 42 -2.68 19.21 -10.76
CA VAL A 42 -3.34 18.21 -11.61
C VAL A 42 -4.70 17.81 -11.02
N ASP A 43 -5.68 17.54 -11.88
CA ASP A 43 -7.02 17.08 -11.46
C ASP A 43 -6.98 15.61 -11.04
N PHE A 44 -6.16 14.81 -11.70
CA PHE A 44 -5.91 13.39 -11.40
C PHE A 44 -4.55 12.96 -11.97
N ALA A 45 -4.11 11.78 -11.60
CA ALA A 45 -2.86 11.19 -12.08
C ALA A 45 -3.03 9.70 -12.38
N TYR A 46 -1.98 9.09 -12.94
CA TYR A 46 -1.87 7.65 -13.14
C TYR A 46 -0.49 7.18 -12.72
N THR A 47 -0.41 6.03 -12.06
CA THR A 47 0.83 5.28 -11.96
C THR A 47 0.87 4.21 -13.04
N VAL A 48 2.05 4.05 -13.66
CA VAL A 48 2.33 2.95 -14.59
C VAL A 48 3.33 2.06 -13.88
N ASP A 49 2.80 1.19 -13.06
CA ASP A 49 3.56 0.40 -12.13
C ASP A 49 2.99 -1.01 -12.05
N CYS A 50 3.88 -2.02 -11.94
CA CYS A 50 3.52 -3.43 -11.90
C CYS A 50 2.46 -3.85 -12.93
N CYS A 51 1.73 -4.92 -12.67
CA CYS A 51 0.56 -5.41 -13.39
C CYS A 51 0.83 -5.98 -14.78
N GLU A 52 0.17 -7.10 -15.06
CA GLU A 52 0.20 -7.76 -16.37
C GLU A 52 -0.66 -7.02 -17.37
N LEU A 53 -0.49 -7.35 -18.64
CA LEU A 53 -1.18 -6.69 -19.76
C LEU A 53 -2.70 -6.63 -19.54
N GLY A 54 -3.23 -5.41 -19.50
CA GLY A 54 -4.65 -5.11 -19.34
C GLY A 54 -5.12 -4.96 -17.90
N GLU A 55 -4.28 -5.20 -16.91
CA GLU A 55 -4.65 -5.02 -15.52
C GLU A 55 -4.78 -3.55 -15.14
N VAL A 56 -5.86 -3.27 -14.41
CA VAL A 56 -6.21 -1.95 -13.86
C VAL A 56 -6.41 -2.07 -12.37
N VAL A 57 -5.78 -1.19 -11.62
CA VAL A 57 -5.90 -1.15 -10.15
C VAL A 57 -6.32 0.23 -9.69
N TYR A 58 -7.48 0.31 -9.08
CA TYR A 58 -7.93 1.45 -8.30
C TYR A 58 -8.51 1.01 -6.95
N GLU A 59 -8.30 -0.27 -6.59
CA GLU A 59 -8.59 -0.82 -5.28
C GLU A 59 -7.32 -1.46 -4.71
N THR A 60 -6.79 -0.87 -3.63
CA THR A 60 -5.57 -1.28 -2.96
C THR A 60 -5.84 -1.48 -1.47
N PHE A 61 -4.91 -2.04 -0.73
CA PHE A 61 -5.05 -2.08 0.71
C PHE A 61 -5.00 -0.68 1.35
N ASN A 62 -5.77 -0.48 2.43
CA ASN A 62 -5.38 0.38 3.52
C ASN A 62 -4.24 -0.31 4.27
N ALA A 63 -3.16 0.39 4.52
CA ALA A 63 -1.94 -0.20 5.07
C ALA A 63 -1.40 0.58 6.25
N GLY A 64 -1.04 -0.16 7.28
CA GLY A 64 -0.37 0.36 8.44
C GLY A 64 0.58 -0.64 9.06
N SER A 65 1.32 -0.16 10.05
CA SER A 65 2.20 -0.95 10.89
C SER A 65 1.95 -0.64 12.36
N ALA A 66 2.20 -1.63 13.21
CA ALA A 66 2.24 -1.42 14.64
C ALA A 66 3.54 -1.99 15.22
N THR A 67 4.07 -1.32 16.21
CA THR A 67 5.24 -1.79 16.95
C THR A 67 4.91 -1.77 18.45
N ILE A 68 5.04 -2.93 19.09
CA ILE A 68 4.89 -3.07 20.53
C ILE A 68 6.28 -3.22 21.13
N ARG A 69 6.62 -2.32 22.06
CA ARG A 69 7.87 -2.38 22.83
C ARG A 69 7.55 -2.76 24.26
N ILE A 70 8.15 -3.84 24.73
CA ILE A 70 7.92 -4.40 26.06
C ILE A 70 9.24 -4.40 26.81
N LYS A 71 9.28 -3.70 27.95
CA LYS A 71 10.40 -3.73 28.87
C LYS A 71 9.99 -4.49 30.13
N GLY A 72 10.70 -5.57 30.42
CA GLY A 72 10.49 -6.40 31.59
C GLY A 72 11.35 -6.00 32.79
N VAL A 73 11.43 -6.91 33.75
CA VAL A 73 12.32 -6.79 34.91
C VAL A 73 13.23 -8.02 34.95
N THR A 74 14.51 -7.82 34.85
CA THR A 74 15.50 -8.90 34.90
C THR A 74 15.81 -9.30 36.33
N ALA A 75 16.07 -10.58 36.56
CA ALA A 75 16.54 -11.13 37.82
C ALA A 75 17.37 -12.38 37.58
N HIS A 76 18.31 -12.66 38.48
CA HIS A 76 19.06 -13.91 38.42
C HIS A 76 18.11 -15.10 38.68
N PRO A 77 18.19 -16.22 37.93
CA PRO A 77 17.28 -17.36 38.10
C PRO A 77 17.19 -17.87 39.55
N MET A 78 18.27 -17.80 40.31
CA MET A 78 18.31 -18.24 41.71
C MET A 78 17.35 -17.43 42.63
N SER A 79 17.02 -16.16 42.26
CA SER A 79 16.19 -15.26 43.09
C SER A 79 15.07 -14.60 42.27
N SER A 80 14.65 -15.20 41.18
CA SER A 80 13.73 -14.59 40.21
C SER A 80 12.26 -14.70 40.60
N LYS A 81 11.89 -15.59 41.54
CA LYS A 81 10.50 -15.80 41.96
C LYS A 81 9.91 -14.51 42.50
N GLY A 82 8.82 -14.04 41.89
CA GLY A 82 8.13 -12.79 42.27
C GLY A 82 8.88 -11.50 41.83
N VAL A 83 10.07 -11.58 41.22
CA VAL A 83 10.88 -10.45 40.77
C VAL A 83 10.93 -10.35 39.24
N LEU A 84 11.26 -11.43 38.57
CA LEU A 84 11.38 -11.47 37.09
C LEU A 84 10.04 -11.13 36.42
N VAL A 85 10.07 -10.24 35.43
CA VAL A 85 9.00 -10.02 34.48
C VAL A 85 9.55 -10.31 33.09
N ASN A 86 9.11 -11.41 32.51
CA ASN A 86 9.64 -11.93 31.24
C ASN A 86 8.96 -11.27 30.03
N PRO A 87 9.63 -10.36 29.29
CA PRO A 87 9.03 -9.67 28.17
C PRO A 87 8.76 -10.59 27.00
N THR A 88 9.50 -11.69 26.84
CA THR A 88 9.28 -12.68 25.79
C THR A 88 7.93 -13.37 25.95
N LEU A 89 7.55 -13.76 27.18
CA LEU A 89 6.24 -14.36 27.42
C LEU A 89 5.10 -13.39 27.18
N ILE A 90 5.26 -12.10 27.55
CA ILE A 90 4.26 -11.08 27.27
C ILE A 90 4.08 -10.89 25.76
N ALA A 91 5.17 -10.90 24.97
CA ALA A 91 5.10 -10.86 23.52
C ALA A 91 4.40 -12.10 22.94
N THR A 92 4.64 -13.29 23.51
CA THR A 92 3.97 -14.52 23.11
C THR A 92 2.47 -14.48 23.45
N ASP A 93 2.10 -13.97 24.63
CA ASP A 93 0.70 -13.77 25.01
C ASP A 93 -0.03 -12.87 24.00
N PHE A 94 0.61 -11.78 23.55
CA PHE A 94 0.06 -10.93 22.48
C PHE A 94 -0.23 -11.72 21.20
N VAL A 95 0.73 -12.51 20.73
CA VAL A 95 0.57 -13.31 19.48
C VAL A 95 -0.58 -14.31 19.62
N GLN A 96 -0.76 -14.90 20.80
CA GLN A 96 -1.85 -15.85 21.06
C GLN A 96 -3.24 -15.18 21.07
N MET A 97 -3.31 -13.87 21.28
CA MET A 97 -4.55 -13.10 21.21
C MET A 97 -4.94 -12.75 19.77
N MET A 98 -4.04 -12.88 18.80
CA MET A 98 -4.31 -12.60 17.39
C MET A 98 -4.89 -13.83 16.70
N ASP A 99 -5.86 -13.57 15.79
CA ASP A 99 -6.48 -14.62 15.00
C ASP A 99 -5.50 -15.16 13.95
N ARG A 100 -5.17 -16.44 14.05
CA ARG A 100 -4.28 -17.12 13.10
C ARG A 100 -4.90 -17.35 11.73
N GLY A 101 -6.22 -17.31 11.63
CA GLY A 101 -6.94 -17.36 10.36
C GLY A 101 -6.91 -16.02 9.59
N SER A 102 -6.52 -14.93 10.27
CA SER A 102 -6.45 -13.59 9.68
C SER A 102 -4.98 -13.15 9.44
N THR A 103 -4.22 -14.01 8.76
CA THR A 103 -2.81 -13.79 8.39
C THR A 103 -2.64 -13.86 6.87
N PRO A 104 -1.53 -13.37 6.28
CA PRO A 104 -1.35 -13.38 4.82
C PRO A 104 -1.49 -14.75 4.18
N GLU A 105 -1.00 -15.80 4.85
CA GLU A 105 -1.05 -17.18 4.39
C GLU A 105 -2.44 -17.82 4.49
N CYS A 106 -3.38 -17.18 5.19
CA CYS A 106 -4.74 -17.67 5.40
C CYS A 106 -5.82 -16.80 4.73
N THR A 107 -5.41 -15.76 4.00
CA THR A 107 -6.34 -14.78 3.40
C THR A 107 -6.05 -14.56 1.92
N GLU A 108 -7.09 -14.31 1.12
CA GLU A 108 -6.99 -14.06 -0.31
C GLU A 108 -7.93 -12.93 -0.77
N GLY A 109 -7.87 -12.56 -2.04
CA GLY A 109 -8.75 -11.55 -2.64
C GLY A 109 -8.71 -10.23 -1.85
N THR A 110 -9.88 -9.79 -1.41
CA THR A 110 -10.05 -8.54 -0.65
C THR A 110 -9.99 -8.71 0.88
N GLU A 111 -9.72 -9.93 1.35
CA GLU A 111 -9.61 -10.20 2.78
C GLU A 111 -8.36 -9.53 3.38
N GLY A 112 -8.58 -8.81 4.47
CA GLY A 112 -7.51 -8.16 5.21
C GLY A 112 -6.84 -9.08 6.22
N PHE A 113 -5.68 -8.65 6.75
CA PHE A 113 -4.92 -9.42 7.73
C PHE A 113 -4.21 -8.56 8.78
N VAL A 114 -3.84 -9.23 9.88
CA VAL A 114 -2.88 -8.76 10.88
C VAL A 114 -1.71 -9.72 10.90
N TRP A 115 -0.56 -9.26 10.47
CA TRP A 115 0.64 -10.09 10.37
C TRP A 115 1.69 -9.68 11.40
N VAL A 116 1.89 -10.51 12.41
CA VAL A 116 3.06 -10.41 13.29
C VAL A 116 4.26 -10.93 12.51
N ASN A 117 5.01 -10.01 11.92
CA ASN A 117 6.09 -10.36 10.99
C ASN A 117 7.47 -10.48 11.67
N SER A 118 7.60 -10.00 12.91
CA SER A 118 8.85 -10.13 13.67
C SER A 118 8.62 -10.06 15.17
N ILE A 119 9.36 -10.88 15.90
CA ILE A 119 9.54 -10.77 17.34
C ILE A 119 11.04 -10.85 17.64
N VAL A 120 11.57 -9.80 18.25
CA VAL A 120 12.95 -9.76 18.72
C VAL A 120 12.91 -9.59 20.24
N SER A 121 13.52 -10.50 20.97
CA SER A 121 13.47 -10.46 22.43
C SER A 121 14.78 -10.91 23.08
N ASN A 122 14.97 -10.44 24.30
CA ASN A 122 16.01 -10.84 25.24
C ASN A 122 15.46 -10.78 26.68
N PRO A 123 16.25 -11.14 27.71
CA PRO A 123 15.73 -11.14 29.10
C PRO A 123 15.19 -9.81 29.62
N SER A 124 15.59 -8.67 29.03
CA SER A 124 15.19 -7.33 29.48
C SER A 124 14.08 -6.69 28.67
N GLN A 125 13.96 -7.02 27.38
CA GLN A 125 13.02 -6.38 26.47
C GLN A 125 12.57 -7.28 25.32
N ALA A 126 11.39 -6.99 24.76
CA ALA A 126 10.90 -7.57 23.53
C ALA A 126 10.32 -6.47 22.62
N THR A 127 10.46 -6.66 21.30
CA THR A 127 9.81 -5.82 20.28
C THR A 127 9.02 -6.74 19.35
N VAL A 128 7.74 -6.42 19.17
CA VAL A 128 6.85 -7.11 18.24
C VAL A 128 6.54 -6.14 17.08
N SER A 129 6.82 -6.55 15.85
CA SER A 129 6.50 -5.78 14.65
C SER A 129 5.32 -6.41 13.93
N ILE A 130 4.37 -5.58 13.50
CA ILE A 130 3.08 -6.01 12.97
C ILE A 130 2.79 -5.22 11.70
N LYS A 131 2.30 -5.90 10.65
CA LYS A 131 1.71 -5.28 9.47
C LYS A 131 0.21 -5.45 9.49
N ILE A 132 -0.53 -4.40 9.14
CA ILE A 132 -1.98 -4.36 9.13
C ILE A 132 -2.43 -4.01 7.72
N ARG A 133 -3.32 -4.81 7.15
CA ARG A 133 -3.86 -4.60 5.80
C ARG A 133 -5.35 -4.90 5.76
N ASP A 134 -6.11 -4.07 5.06
CA ASP A 134 -7.49 -4.36 4.68
C ASP A 134 -7.92 -3.45 3.51
N HIS A 135 -8.70 -3.96 2.58
CA HIS A 135 -9.29 -3.12 1.53
C HIS A 135 -10.39 -2.22 2.11
N ASN A 136 -11.17 -2.72 3.06
CA ASN A 136 -12.23 -1.96 3.71
C ASN A 136 -11.66 -1.10 4.85
N ARG A 137 -11.92 0.20 4.81
CA ARG A 137 -11.43 1.16 5.80
C ARG A 137 -11.92 0.87 7.22
N GLU A 138 -13.19 0.52 7.39
CA GLU A 138 -13.75 0.23 8.72
C GLU A 138 -13.11 -1.02 9.34
N LYS A 139 -12.92 -2.08 8.54
CA LYS A 139 -12.23 -3.30 8.98
C LYS A 139 -10.76 -3.04 9.30
N TYR A 140 -10.10 -2.15 8.54
CA TYR A 140 -8.73 -1.73 8.82
C TYR A 140 -8.63 -1.03 10.17
N GLU A 141 -9.52 -0.06 10.45
CA GLU A 141 -9.55 0.61 11.75
C GLU A 141 -9.91 -0.35 12.90
N ALA A 142 -10.83 -1.30 12.67
CA ALA A 142 -11.16 -2.33 13.66
C ALA A 142 -9.95 -3.21 14.01
N LYS A 143 -9.09 -3.56 13.03
CA LYS A 143 -7.85 -4.29 13.29
C LYS A 143 -6.86 -3.49 14.14
N LYS A 144 -6.74 -2.19 13.91
CA LYS A 144 -5.92 -1.29 14.74
C LYS A 144 -6.45 -1.22 16.17
N ALA A 145 -7.78 -1.09 16.32
CA ALA A 145 -8.45 -1.07 17.62
C ALA A 145 -8.28 -2.39 18.38
N LEU A 146 -8.33 -3.54 17.70
CA LEU A 146 -8.08 -4.85 18.30
C LEU A 146 -6.66 -4.92 18.89
N ILE A 147 -5.64 -4.50 18.14
CA ILE A 147 -4.25 -4.47 18.61
C ILE A 147 -4.11 -3.57 19.83
N ALA A 148 -4.70 -2.38 19.79
CA ALA A 148 -4.68 -1.45 20.92
C ALA A 148 -5.33 -2.05 22.19
N SER A 149 -6.50 -2.67 22.03
CA SER A 149 -7.21 -3.33 23.14
C SER A 149 -6.41 -4.50 23.74
N ALA A 150 -5.76 -5.29 22.88
CA ALA A 150 -4.88 -6.37 23.35
C ALA A 150 -3.70 -5.84 24.16
N VAL A 151 -3.09 -4.74 23.72
CA VAL A 151 -1.99 -4.09 24.46
C VAL A 151 -2.46 -3.54 25.80
N GLU A 152 -3.61 -2.88 25.85
CA GLU A 152 -4.17 -2.39 27.13
C GLU A 152 -4.47 -3.55 28.11
N TYR A 153 -5.03 -4.64 27.63
CA TYR A 153 -5.21 -5.85 28.45
C TYR A 153 -3.87 -6.37 29.02
N LEU A 154 -2.83 -6.43 28.19
CA LEU A 154 -1.50 -6.89 28.64
C LEU A 154 -0.87 -5.94 29.66
N LYS A 155 -1.09 -4.62 29.57
CA LYS A 155 -0.66 -3.64 30.59
C LYS A 155 -1.30 -3.91 31.94
N VAL A 156 -2.63 -4.15 31.95
CA VAL A 156 -3.36 -4.47 33.16
C VAL A 156 -2.86 -5.77 33.79
N ARG A 157 -2.63 -6.80 32.96
CA ARG A 157 -2.16 -8.11 33.43
C ARG A 157 -0.71 -8.12 33.91
N ASN A 158 0.11 -7.19 33.37
CA ASN A 158 1.54 -7.11 33.67
C ASN A 158 1.95 -5.73 34.19
N PRO A 159 1.45 -5.30 35.39
CA PRO A 159 1.60 -3.92 35.85
C PRO A 159 3.06 -3.49 36.12
N ARG A 160 3.99 -4.45 36.19
CA ARG A 160 5.43 -4.16 36.38
C ARG A 160 6.21 -4.14 35.04
N ALA A 161 5.59 -4.49 33.95
CA ALA A 161 6.16 -4.31 32.60
C ALA A 161 5.83 -2.90 32.10
N ARG A 162 6.74 -2.31 31.34
CA ARG A 162 6.43 -1.13 30.52
C ARG A 162 6.12 -1.58 29.12
N ILE A 163 4.88 -1.37 28.67
CA ILE A 163 4.42 -1.76 27.34
C ILE A 163 3.99 -0.51 26.58
N GLU A 164 4.59 -0.30 25.43
CA GLU A 164 4.33 0.84 24.56
C GLU A 164 3.86 0.34 23.20
N LEU A 165 2.82 0.97 22.64
CA LEU A 165 2.30 0.72 21.32
C LEU A 165 2.52 1.96 20.45
N GLU A 166 3.07 1.77 19.28
CA GLU A 166 3.16 2.76 18.22
C GLU A 166 2.43 2.22 16.99
N VAL A 167 1.46 2.96 16.45
CA VAL A 167 0.73 2.61 15.23
C VAL A 167 0.96 3.71 14.21
N LYS A 168 1.27 3.32 12.96
CA LYS A 168 1.51 4.23 11.84
C LYS A 168 0.72 3.80 10.63
N ASP A 169 -0.04 4.72 10.04
CA ASP A 169 -0.61 4.54 8.73
C ASP A 169 0.47 4.77 7.66
N MET A 170 0.46 3.97 6.61
CA MET A 170 1.44 4.02 5.53
C MET A 170 0.85 4.64 4.27
N TYR A 171 -0.29 4.11 3.82
CA TYR A 171 -1.07 4.58 2.68
C TYR A 171 -2.53 4.12 2.82
N GLY A 172 -3.43 4.71 2.02
CA GLY A 172 -4.85 4.34 1.96
C GLY A 172 -5.20 3.53 0.72
N ASN A 173 -6.42 2.98 0.70
CA ASN A 173 -6.99 2.39 -0.49
C ASN A 173 -7.30 3.51 -1.50
N ILE A 174 -6.90 3.36 -2.77
CA ILE A 174 -7.24 4.30 -3.85
C ILE A 174 -8.76 4.46 -3.95
N ALA A 175 -9.51 3.36 -3.82
CA ALA A 175 -10.98 3.37 -3.89
C ALA A 175 -11.63 4.25 -2.80
N ASP A 176 -11.00 4.41 -1.64
CA ASP A 176 -11.54 5.27 -0.57
C ASP A 176 -11.49 6.77 -0.94
N ALA A 177 -10.66 7.15 -1.92
CA ALA A 177 -10.56 8.51 -2.44
C ALA A 177 -11.38 8.75 -3.72
N LEU A 178 -12.01 7.69 -4.27
CA LEU A 178 -12.82 7.78 -5.48
C LEU A 178 -14.18 8.42 -5.15
N THR A 179 -14.57 9.41 -5.94
CA THR A 179 -15.84 10.13 -5.84
C THR A 179 -16.46 10.25 -7.23
N ASP A 180 -17.72 10.69 -7.31
CA ASP A 180 -18.37 10.94 -8.61
C ASP A 180 -17.63 12.03 -9.41
N ASP A 181 -17.05 13.03 -8.75
CA ASP A 181 -16.37 14.15 -9.39
C ASP A 181 -15.02 13.75 -10.03
N ASN A 182 -14.33 12.76 -9.46
CA ASN A 182 -13.01 12.32 -9.94
C ASN A 182 -13.02 10.95 -10.66
N ARG A 183 -14.20 10.34 -10.79
CA ARG A 183 -14.36 9.04 -11.45
C ARG A 183 -13.92 9.05 -12.91
N CYS A 184 -13.94 10.21 -13.55
CA CYS A 184 -13.47 10.38 -14.92
C CYS A 184 -12.05 9.82 -15.15
N ALA A 185 -11.18 9.85 -14.15
CA ALA A 185 -9.84 9.27 -14.24
C ALA A 185 -9.91 7.75 -14.52
N VAL A 186 -10.79 7.02 -13.84
CA VAL A 186 -11.01 5.59 -14.06
C VAL A 186 -11.69 5.34 -15.41
N ASP A 187 -12.70 6.13 -15.75
CA ASP A 187 -13.48 5.96 -16.98
C ASP A 187 -12.61 6.21 -18.22
N HIS A 188 -11.76 7.24 -18.20
CA HIS A 188 -10.78 7.49 -19.26
C HIS A 188 -9.81 6.33 -19.45
N LEU A 189 -9.36 5.70 -18.37
CA LEU A 189 -8.46 4.56 -18.43
C LEU A 189 -9.11 3.36 -19.11
N TYR A 190 -10.36 3.00 -18.74
CA TYR A 190 -11.11 1.94 -19.40
C TYR A 190 -11.34 2.24 -20.89
N ARG A 191 -11.68 3.48 -21.21
CA ARG A 191 -11.89 3.89 -22.60
C ARG A 191 -10.59 3.82 -23.42
N ALA A 192 -9.47 4.20 -22.82
CA ALA A 192 -8.16 4.11 -23.48
C ALA A 192 -7.76 2.66 -23.75
N LEU A 193 -8.01 1.74 -22.81
CA LEU A 193 -7.79 0.31 -23.00
C LEU A 193 -8.64 -0.24 -24.15
N GLU A 194 -9.92 0.10 -24.18
CA GLU A 194 -10.84 -0.32 -25.24
C GLU A 194 -10.34 0.12 -26.64
N ILE A 195 -9.97 1.41 -26.77
CA ILE A 195 -9.45 1.98 -28.03
C ILE A 195 -8.13 1.31 -28.44
N ALA A 196 -7.24 1.04 -27.49
CA ALA A 196 -5.97 0.34 -27.75
C ALA A 196 -6.16 -1.16 -28.03
N GLY A 197 -7.40 -1.67 -27.99
CA GLY A 197 -7.70 -3.09 -28.21
C GLY A 197 -7.17 -3.99 -27.12
N VAL A 198 -7.05 -3.48 -25.89
CA VAL A 198 -6.60 -4.21 -24.70
C VAL A 198 -7.81 -4.54 -23.84
N LYS A 199 -8.02 -5.82 -23.54
CA LYS A 199 -9.09 -6.25 -22.65
C LYS A 199 -8.73 -5.85 -21.21
N ALA A 200 -9.55 -4.99 -20.61
CA ALA A 200 -9.37 -4.61 -19.21
C ALA A 200 -9.62 -5.79 -18.26
N ASN A 201 -8.75 -5.92 -17.27
CA ASN A 201 -8.86 -6.85 -16.15
C ASN A 201 -8.70 -6.06 -14.84
N THR A 202 -9.82 -5.76 -14.18
CA THR A 202 -9.77 -5.03 -12.90
C THR A 202 -9.41 -5.97 -11.78
N ILE A 203 -8.36 -5.63 -11.05
CA ILE A 203 -7.90 -6.42 -9.89
C ILE A 203 -7.89 -5.58 -8.62
N ALA A 204 -8.20 -6.21 -7.49
CA ALA A 204 -7.96 -5.66 -6.17
C ALA A 204 -6.54 -6.05 -5.75
N MET A 205 -5.65 -5.06 -5.65
CA MET A 205 -4.24 -5.31 -5.32
C MET A 205 -4.05 -5.53 -3.82
N ARG A 206 -3.44 -6.64 -3.43
CA ARG A 206 -3.06 -6.94 -2.03
C ARG A 206 -1.76 -6.23 -1.61
N GLY A 207 -1.62 -5.01 -2.03
CA GLY A 207 -0.49 -4.12 -1.81
C GLY A 207 -0.91 -2.67 -1.99
N GLY A 208 0.02 -1.82 -2.35
CA GLY A 208 -0.20 -0.43 -2.74
C GLY A 208 0.89 0.01 -3.68
N THR A 209 0.65 1.08 -4.40
CA THR A 209 1.58 1.78 -5.28
C THR A 209 1.74 3.22 -4.79
N ASP A 210 2.58 4.00 -5.43
CA ASP A 210 2.64 5.45 -5.19
C ASP A 210 1.26 6.11 -5.32
N GLY A 211 0.41 5.60 -6.21
CA GLY A 211 -0.98 6.02 -6.38
C GLY A 211 -1.83 5.88 -5.12
N SER A 212 -1.54 4.87 -4.28
CA SER A 212 -2.24 4.68 -3.00
C SER A 212 -1.97 5.81 -2.00
N PHE A 213 -0.75 6.36 -2.01
CA PHE A 213 -0.41 7.53 -1.19
C PHE A 213 -0.93 8.81 -1.83
N ILE A 214 -0.68 9.01 -3.13
CA ILE A 214 -1.06 10.23 -3.87
C ILE A 214 -2.57 10.46 -3.79
N SER A 215 -3.39 9.40 -3.90
CA SER A 215 -4.84 9.48 -3.78
C SER A 215 -5.28 10.00 -2.41
N THR A 216 -4.55 9.69 -1.33
CA THR A 216 -4.85 10.26 0.01
C THR A 216 -4.55 11.75 0.12
N GLN A 217 -3.81 12.31 -0.83
CA GLN A 217 -3.50 13.76 -0.91
C GLN A 217 -4.50 14.54 -1.75
N GLY A 218 -5.59 13.88 -2.20
CA GLY A 218 -6.66 14.51 -2.97
C GLY A 218 -6.50 14.41 -4.49
N VAL A 219 -5.44 13.79 -4.99
CA VAL A 219 -5.22 13.53 -6.42
C VAL A 219 -5.49 12.06 -6.70
N ILE A 220 -6.70 11.74 -7.18
CA ILE A 220 -7.04 10.33 -7.51
C ILE A 220 -6.04 9.78 -8.53
N THR A 221 -5.45 8.63 -8.22
CA THR A 221 -4.34 8.08 -9.02
C THR A 221 -4.52 6.57 -9.22
N PRO A 222 -5.37 6.15 -10.18
CA PRO A 222 -5.44 4.76 -10.59
C PRO A 222 -4.12 4.28 -11.18
N ASN A 223 -3.86 2.97 -11.03
CA ASN A 223 -2.70 2.31 -11.60
C ASN A 223 -3.10 1.45 -12.79
N TYR A 224 -2.25 1.40 -13.82
CA TYR A 224 -2.41 0.48 -14.94
C TYR A 224 -1.08 -0.19 -15.30
N PHE A 225 -1.16 -1.22 -16.09
CA PHE A 225 -0.11 -2.18 -16.35
C PHE A 225 1.15 -1.58 -17.01
N THR A 226 2.32 -2.08 -16.58
CA THR A 226 3.55 -2.06 -17.37
C THR A 226 3.55 -3.20 -18.38
N GLY A 227 2.93 -4.32 -18.03
CA GLY A 227 2.89 -5.58 -18.74
C GLY A 227 4.03 -6.52 -18.37
N GLY A 228 4.72 -6.28 -17.25
CA GLY A 228 5.75 -7.14 -16.71
C GLY A 228 5.18 -8.40 -16.05
N HIS A 229 6.05 -9.35 -15.77
CA HIS A 229 5.74 -10.61 -15.11
C HIS A 229 6.79 -10.95 -14.05
N ASN A 230 6.39 -11.78 -13.08
CA ASN A 230 7.27 -12.30 -12.03
C ASN A 230 7.94 -11.20 -11.19
N PHE A 231 7.20 -10.15 -10.89
CA PHE A 231 7.68 -9.01 -10.09
C PHE A 231 8.37 -9.47 -8.79
N HIS A 232 9.41 -8.76 -8.38
CA HIS A 232 10.24 -9.03 -7.21
C HIS A 232 10.98 -10.39 -7.24
N SER A 233 11.08 -11.02 -8.40
CA SER A 233 11.80 -12.28 -8.56
C SER A 233 13.05 -12.12 -9.42
N ASN A 234 13.97 -13.11 -9.33
CA ASN A 234 15.14 -13.17 -10.23
C ASN A 234 14.77 -13.54 -11.69
N CYS A 235 13.49 -13.83 -11.93
CA CYS A 235 12.94 -14.19 -13.24
C CYS A 235 11.97 -13.11 -13.74
N GLU A 236 12.06 -11.89 -13.24
CA GLU A 236 11.26 -10.77 -13.70
C GLU A 236 11.61 -10.41 -15.14
N PHE A 237 10.59 -10.18 -15.95
CA PHE A 237 10.76 -9.78 -17.34
C PHE A 237 9.60 -8.96 -17.86
N LEU A 238 9.85 -8.14 -18.88
CA LEU A 238 8.86 -7.32 -19.56
C LEU A 238 8.79 -7.71 -21.04
N PRO A 239 7.67 -8.33 -21.51
CA PRO A 239 7.47 -8.57 -22.94
C PRO A 239 7.40 -7.24 -23.72
N LEU A 240 8.17 -7.14 -24.81
CA LEU A 240 8.20 -5.92 -25.63
C LEU A 240 6.80 -5.53 -26.13
N GLY A 241 5.98 -6.50 -26.54
CA GLY A 241 4.62 -6.25 -27.00
C GLY A 241 3.73 -5.62 -25.92
N ALA A 242 3.90 -6.02 -24.67
CA ALA A 242 3.17 -5.45 -23.54
C ALA A 242 3.62 -4.00 -23.24
N ALA A 243 4.94 -3.74 -23.29
CA ALA A 243 5.48 -2.38 -23.14
C ALA A 243 4.97 -1.44 -24.24
N VAL A 244 4.89 -1.91 -25.50
CA VAL A 244 4.30 -1.16 -26.61
C VAL A 244 2.83 -0.84 -26.32
N LYS A 245 2.04 -1.83 -25.88
CA LYS A 245 0.63 -1.62 -25.52
C LYS A 245 0.44 -0.64 -24.35
N SER A 246 1.29 -0.70 -23.34
CA SER A 246 1.28 0.30 -22.24
C SER A 246 1.53 1.72 -22.77
N THR A 247 2.46 1.86 -23.72
CA THR A 247 2.73 3.15 -24.39
C THR A 247 1.53 3.62 -25.23
N GLU A 248 0.88 2.72 -25.98
CA GLU A 248 -0.34 3.02 -26.76
C GLU A 248 -1.49 3.48 -25.85
N VAL A 249 -1.70 2.82 -24.72
CA VAL A 249 -2.71 3.23 -23.72
C VAL A 249 -2.39 4.61 -23.17
N THR A 250 -1.12 4.90 -22.84
CA THR A 250 -0.70 6.23 -22.36
C THR A 250 -1.00 7.32 -23.40
N LEU A 251 -0.68 7.08 -24.68
CA LEU A 251 -0.99 8.02 -25.76
C LEU A 251 -2.50 8.24 -25.93
N THR A 252 -3.26 7.16 -25.88
CA THR A 252 -4.74 7.22 -26.01
C THR A 252 -5.35 7.99 -24.84
N LEU A 253 -4.82 7.83 -23.60
CA LEU A 253 -5.24 8.63 -22.45
C LEU A 253 -5.00 10.12 -22.71
N ILE A 254 -3.82 10.50 -23.21
CA ILE A 254 -3.49 11.90 -23.51
C ILE A 254 -4.47 12.45 -24.57
N ASP A 255 -4.71 11.72 -25.66
CA ASP A 255 -5.61 12.14 -26.72
C ASP A 255 -7.08 12.29 -26.23
N LEU A 256 -7.56 11.35 -25.39
CA LEU A 256 -8.92 11.40 -24.79
C LEU A 256 -9.09 12.62 -23.88
N ILE A 257 -8.14 12.85 -22.99
CA ILE A 257 -8.19 13.95 -22.03
C ILE A 257 -8.13 15.29 -22.77
N ALA A 258 -7.28 15.43 -23.81
CA ALA A 258 -7.20 16.62 -24.64
C ALA A 258 -8.51 16.93 -25.40
N GLY A 259 -9.27 15.89 -25.78
CA GLY A 259 -10.56 15.99 -26.47
C GLY A 259 -11.75 16.30 -25.53
N THR A 260 -11.56 16.16 -24.23
CA THR A 260 -12.60 16.46 -23.24
C THR A 260 -12.61 17.99 -22.99
N LYS A 261 -13.65 18.67 -23.45
CA LYS A 261 -13.83 20.10 -23.09
C LYS A 261 -14.21 20.16 -21.62
N HIS A 262 -13.36 20.73 -20.81
CA HIS A 262 -13.68 21.14 -19.44
C HIS A 262 -14.56 22.39 -19.40
#